data_8e07adb9ad9bcd988f5a71fbcc529b6d
#
_entry.id   8e07adb9ad9bcd988f5a71fbcc529b6d
#
_cell.length_a   1.000
_cell.length_b   1.000
_cell.length_c   1.000
_cell.angle_alpha   90.00
_cell.angle_beta   90.00
_cell.angle_gamma   90.00
#
_symmetry.space_group_name_H-M   'P 1'
#
loop_
_entity.id
_entity.type
_entity.pdbx_description
1 polymer ?
#
loop_
_entity_poly.entity_id
_entity_poly.type
_entity_poly.pdbx_seq_one_letter_code
_entity_poly.pdbx_strand_id
1 'polypeptide(L)'
;MHPLALHCIRDCTKRLTRCLCHEGGGPHPILASFQTNFMRDRLTPYALTFRLPIIVWQALFFIGPLLFMIAMSFFLVKNYRMTEAFEMKNWARMLSRDYVWSSYRYTLLMAGSAAALTSLIAFPAALHLAFRTSEAARRWAIFLLIIPFFTSYLVRTFSWYVILAESGVVNAGLGTIGLGPYTMLNTPFGTLVGYIMLTLPLVLILQTVTLANIDRSLVQAARNLGCGPWRVIFAVILPSAKTGLIVAALFAFILAFGDFVAPYYLGGSKPPTLPILIIDTTKSGQQWPRAAVVAVMMMVTLFVIAFTAIVLAYRRRASR
;
A
#
# COMPACT_ATOMS: atom_id res chain seq x y z
N MET A 1 -11.75 7.58 15.43
CA MET A 1 -12.17 8.28 16.66
C MET A 1 -12.33 9.75 16.33
N HIS A 2 -13.55 10.27 16.44
CA HIS A 2 -13.95 11.60 16.00
C HIS A 2 -13.38 12.66 16.97
N PRO A 3 -12.85 13.80 16.51
CA PRO A 3 -12.31 14.85 17.40
C PRO A 3 -13.35 15.43 18.37
N LEU A 4 -14.64 15.34 18.06
CA LEU A 4 -15.73 15.72 18.95
C LEU A 4 -15.86 14.78 20.18
N ALA A 5 -15.56 13.49 20.03
CA ALA A 5 -15.55 12.57 21.17
C ALA A 5 -14.40 12.85 22.12
N LEU A 6 -13.23 13.25 21.60
CA LEU A 6 -12.10 13.68 22.43
C LEU A 6 -12.35 15.04 23.12
N HIS A 7 -13.11 15.91 22.47
CA HIS A 7 -13.50 17.19 23.08
C HIS A 7 -14.54 16.98 24.20
N CYS A 8 -15.49 16.08 23.99
CA CYS A 8 -16.51 15.76 25.00
C CYS A 8 -15.91 15.03 26.19
N ILE A 9 -14.93 14.12 25.98
CA ILE A 9 -14.20 13.43 27.06
C ILE A 9 -13.30 14.43 27.80
N ARG A 10 -12.70 15.40 27.09
CA ARG A 10 -11.86 16.43 27.70
C ARG A 10 -12.68 17.43 28.53
N ASP A 11 -13.90 17.72 28.12
CA ASP A 11 -14.84 18.57 28.89
C ASP A 11 -15.47 17.83 30.05
N CYS A 12 -15.74 16.53 29.91
CA CYS A 12 -16.24 15.69 31.00
C CYS A 12 -15.17 15.54 32.10
N THR A 13 -13.91 15.36 31.75
CA THR A 13 -12.81 15.31 32.74
C THR A 13 -12.60 16.68 33.42
N LYS A 14 -12.71 17.79 32.67
CA LYS A 14 -12.63 19.15 33.27
C LYS A 14 -13.83 19.48 34.17
N ARG A 15 -15.02 18.98 33.87
CA ARG A 15 -16.19 19.15 34.75
C ARG A 15 -16.09 18.27 35.99
N LEU A 16 -15.63 17.03 35.87
CA LEU A 16 -15.38 16.13 37.01
C LEU A 16 -14.30 16.69 37.95
N THR A 17 -13.21 17.25 37.42
CA THR A 17 -12.20 17.90 38.27
C THR A 17 -12.72 19.17 38.94
N ARG A 18 -13.62 19.92 38.30
CA ARG A 18 -14.23 21.14 38.91
C ARG A 18 -15.26 20.77 39.99
N CYS A 19 -16.02 19.70 39.83
CA CYS A 19 -16.96 19.24 40.88
C CYS A 19 -16.21 18.64 42.10
N LEU A 20 -15.05 18.01 41.91
CA LEU A 20 -14.26 17.47 43.01
C LEU A 20 -13.40 18.52 43.75
N CYS A 21 -13.20 19.70 43.18
CA CYS A 21 -12.50 20.82 43.85
C CYS A 21 -13.40 21.71 44.69
N HIS A 22 -14.73 21.50 44.73
CA HIS A 22 -15.66 22.37 45.50
C HIS A 22 -15.92 21.84 46.95
N GLU A 23 -15.47 20.61 47.25
CA GLU A 23 -15.45 20.14 48.62
C GLU A 23 -13.99 20.08 49.08
N GLY A 24 -13.57 21.04 49.85
CA GLY A 24 -12.31 21.35 50.53
C GLY A 24 -11.36 20.21 50.92
N GLY A 25 -10.84 19.52 49.92
CA GLY A 25 -9.84 18.49 50.11
C GLY A 25 -8.94 18.41 48.89
N GLY A 26 -7.62 18.46 49.06
CA GLY A 26 -6.63 18.36 48.00
C GLY A 26 -6.81 17.12 47.11
N PRO A 27 -6.11 17.02 45.99
CA PRO A 27 -6.33 15.94 45.00
C PRO A 27 -6.24 14.59 45.67
N HIS A 28 -7.35 13.84 45.54
CA HIS A 28 -7.46 12.52 46.16
C HIS A 28 -6.24 11.65 45.75
N PRO A 29 -5.50 11.08 46.70
CA PRO A 29 -4.26 10.34 46.45
C PRO A 29 -4.44 9.17 45.45
N ILE A 30 -5.68 8.70 45.28
CA ILE A 30 -6.05 7.63 44.36
C ILE A 30 -5.88 8.06 42.88
N LEU A 31 -6.20 9.31 42.51
CA LEU A 31 -6.06 9.81 41.12
C LEU A 31 -4.61 10.12 40.75
N ALA A 32 -3.82 10.60 41.73
CA ALA A 32 -2.39 10.82 41.53
C ALA A 32 -1.63 9.50 41.38
N SER A 33 -2.01 8.46 42.16
CA SER A 33 -1.42 7.12 42.04
C SER A 33 -1.78 6.40 40.73
N PHE A 34 -2.97 6.66 40.18
CA PHE A 34 -3.38 6.08 38.88
C PHE A 34 -2.60 6.66 37.69
N GLN A 35 -2.34 7.96 37.71
CA GLN A 35 -1.55 8.60 36.64
C GLN A 35 -0.05 8.27 36.70
N THR A 36 0.52 8.17 37.90
CA THR A 36 1.94 7.81 38.08
C THR A 36 2.19 6.34 37.78
N ASN A 37 1.26 5.45 38.12
CA ASN A 37 1.39 4.02 37.82
C ASN A 37 1.25 3.74 36.31
N PHE A 38 0.36 4.42 35.58
CA PHE A 38 0.19 4.22 34.13
C PHE A 38 1.42 4.64 33.30
N MET A 39 2.21 5.60 33.76
CA MET A 39 3.49 5.97 33.12
C MET A 39 4.66 5.10 33.59
N ARG A 40 4.61 4.53 34.80
CA ARG A 40 5.68 3.72 35.35
C ARG A 40 5.66 2.27 34.86
N ASP A 41 4.51 1.76 34.43
CA ASP A 41 4.36 0.42 33.88
C ASP A 41 4.99 0.24 32.48
N ARG A 42 5.45 1.32 31.86
CA ARG A 42 6.11 1.22 30.54
C ARG A 42 7.52 0.62 30.57
N LEU A 43 8.14 0.52 31.73
CA LEU A 43 9.54 0.09 31.90
C LEU A 43 9.74 -0.99 32.97
N THR A 44 8.71 -1.74 33.32
CA THR A 44 8.93 -2.87 34.23
C THR A 44 9.80 -3.91 33.51
N PRO A 45 10.81 -4.50 34.19
CA PRO A 45 11.67 -5.54 33.63
C PRO A 45 10.85 -6.72 33.07
N TYR A 46 9.71 -7.00 33.67
CA TYR A 46 8.73 -8.00 33.23
C TYR A 46 8.18 -7.69 31.80
N ALA A 47 7.79 -6.45 31.53
CA ALA A 47 7.31 -6.05 30.19
C ALA A 47 8.43 -6.13 29.13
N LEU A 48 9.67 -5.88 29.54
CA LEU A 48 10.83 -6.00 28.66
C LEU A 48 11.10 -7.47 28.29
N THR A 49 11.00 -8.39 29.25
CA THR A 49 11.23 -9.82 29.05
C THR A 49 10.26 -10.42 28.03
N PHE A 50 8.99 -9.99 28.02
CA PHE A 50 8.01 -10.45 27.01
C PHE A 50 8.14 -9.76 25.65
N ARG A 51 8.67 -8.54 25.61
CA ARG A 51 8.90 -7.81 24.33
C ARG A 51 10.20 -8.21 23.66
N LEU A 52 11.21 -8.58 24.42
CA LEU A 52 12.55 -8.88 23.93
C LEU A 52 12.56 -10.02 22.89
N PRO A 53 11.88 -11.17 23.06
CA PRO A 53 11.83 -12.21 22.05
C PRO A 53 11.23 -11.73 20.73
N ILE A 54 10.17 -10.91 20.77
CA ILE A 54 9.51 -10.36 19.58
C ILE A 54 10.43 -9.37 18.87
N ILE A 55 11.12 -8.50 19.63
CA ILE A 55 12.06 -7.51 19.06
C ILE A 55 13.25 -8.22 18.44
N VAL A 56 13.83 -9.22 19.14
CA VAL A 56 14.96 -10.01 18.62
C VAL A 56 14.57 -10.76 17.36
N TRP A 57 13.39 -11.40 17.36
CA TRP A 57 12.85 -12.08 16.19
C TRP A 57 12.70 -11.13 15.01
N GLN A 58 12.07 -9.97 15.23
CA GLN A 58 11.87 -8.96 14.20
C GLN A 58 13.20 -8.40 13.67
N ALA A 59 14.17 -8.15 14.57
CA ALA A 59 15.49 -7.68 14.19
C ALA A 59 16.26 -8.73 13.38
N LEU A 60 16.26 -9.99 13.80
CA LEU A 60 17.01 -11.04 13.15
C LEU A 60 16.43 -11.40 11.78
N PHE A 61 15.11 -11.57 11.68
CA PHE A 61 14.46 -12.07 10.46
C PHE A 61 14.03 -10.98 9.49
N PHE A 62 13.90 -9.74 9.92
CA PHE A 62 13.50 -8.63 9.06
C PHE A 62 14.65 -7.66 8.80
N ILE A 63 15.27 -7.13 9.86
CA ILE A 63 16.35 -6.15 9.70
C ILE A 63 17.65 -6.82 9.24
N GLY A 64 17.96 -8.02 9.74
CA GLY A 64 19.16 -8.77 9.36
C GLY A 64 19.33 -8.97 7.86
N PRO A 65 18.36 -9.58 7.15
CA PRO A 65 18.42 -9.73 5.68
C PRO A 65 18.51 -8.40 4.93
N LEU A 66 17.84 -7.34 5.40
CA LEU A 66 17.93 -6.02 4.78
C LEU A 66 19.34 -5.43 4.90
N LEU A 67 19.93 -5.50 6.09
CA LEU A 67 21.31 -5.04 6.30
C LEU A 67 22.30 -5.88 5.50
N PHE A 68 22.10 -7.20 5.43
CA PHE A 68 22.93 -8.07 4.60
C PHE A 68 22.84 -7.71 3.11
N MET A 69 21.63 -7.43 2.60
CA MET A 69 21.44 -6.98 1.22
C MET A 69 22.15 -5.64 0.96
N ILE A 70 22.06 -4.70 1.91
CA ILE A 70 22.78 -3.41 1.82
C ILE A 70 24.28 -3.65 1.80
N ALA A 71 24.81 -4.46 2.72
CA ALA A 71 26.24 -4.81 2.77
C ALA A 71 26.70 -5.49 1.47
N MET A 72 25.91 -6.43 0.95
CA MET A 72 26.22 -7.13 -0.29
C MET A 72 26.30 -6.19 -1.50
N SER A 73 25.62 -5.05 -1.50
CA SER A 73 25.69 -4.07 -2.59
C SER A 73 27.09 -3.47 -2.79
N PHE A 74 27.97 -3.56 -1.77
CA PHE A 74 29.35 -3.06 -1.79
C PHE A 74 30.38 -4.15 -2.13
N PHE A 75 29.96 -5.43 -2.21
CA PHE A 75 30.87 -6.53 -2.53
C PHE A 75 31.19 -6.57 -4.03
N LEU A 76 32.36 -7.11 -4.39
CA LEU A 76 32.75 -7.30 -5.78
C LEU A 76 32.63 -8.77 -6.20
N VAL A 77 32.26 -8.98 -7.46
CA VAL A 77 32.29 -10.31 -8.08
C VAL A 77 33.51 -10.37 -9.02
N LYS A 78 34.46 -11.25 -8.72
CA LYS A 78 35.58 -11.61 -9.59
C LYS A 78 35.52 -13.11 -9.85
N ASN A 79 35.59 -13.52 -11.12
CA ASN A 79 35.56 -14.93 -11.53
C ASN A 79 34.41 -15.73 -10.90
N TYR A 80 33.18 -15.19 -10.94
CA TYR A 80 31.95 -15.78 -10.36
C TYR A 80 32.01 -16.00 -8.83
N ARG A 81 33.02 -15.47 -8.14
CA ARG A 81 33.14 -15.50 -6.67
C ARG A 81 32.95 -14.10 -6.09
N MET A 82 32.15 -14.00 -5.04
CA MET A 82 32.03 -12.76 -4.28
C MET A 82 33.28 -12.57 -3.42
N THR A 83 33.87 -11.38 -3.52
CA THR A 83 34.97 -10.94 -2.68
C THR A 83 34.49 -9.79 -1.82
N GLU A 84 34.85 -9.84 -0.54
CA GLU A 84 34.57 -8.76 0.41
C GLU A 84 35.47 -7.56 0.09
N ALA A 85 34.93 -6.65 -0.69
CA ALA A 85 35.60 -5.40 -0.97
C ALA A 85 34.54 -4.31 -0.86
N PHE A 86 34.62 -3.48 0.17
CA PHE A 86 33.69 -2.37 0.38
C PHE A 86 34.02 -1.23 -0.61
N GLU A 87 33.63 -1.42 -1.86
CA GLU A 87 33.81 -0.44 -2.93
C GLU A 87 32.50 0.10 -3.47
N MET A 88 32.44 1.40 -3.70
CA MET A 88 31.30 2.08 -4.36
C MET A 88 31.19 1.79 -5.87
N LYS A 89 32.04 0.91 -6.39
CA LYS A 89 32.15 0.63 -7.83
C LYS A 89 30.86 0.10 -8.47
N ASN A 90 30.10 -0.71 -7.73
CA ASN A 90 28.81 -1.22 -8.22
C ASN A 90 27.77 -0.10 -8.30
N TRP A 91 27.73 0.78 -7.30
CA TRP A 91 26.86 1.95 -7.27
C TRP A 91 27.18 2.90 -8.42
N ALA A 92 28.44 3.30 -8.58
CA ALA A 92 28.87 4.16 -9.67
C ALA A 92 28.49 3.55 -11.04
N ARG A 93 28.74 2.23 -11.22
CA ARG A 93 28.44 1.53 -12.46
C ARG A 93 26.95 1.42 -12.75
N MET A 94 26.12 1.13 -11.75
CA MET A 94 24.67 1.00 -11.96
C MET A 94 24.01 2.35 -12.18
N LEU A 95 24.39 3.37 -11.41
CA LEU A 95 23.83 4.73 -11.54
C LEU A 95 24.26 5.45 -12.83
N SER A 96 25.39 5.08 -13.43
CA SER A 96 25.83 5.65 -14.72
C SER A 96 25.16 5.01 -15.95
N ARG A 97 24.34 3.99 -15.78
CA ARG A 97 23.71 3.28 -16.89
C ARG A 97 22.30 3.81 -17.19
N ASP A 98 22.08 4.26 -18.43
CA ASP A 98 20.80 4.80 -18.88
C ASP A 98 19.65 3.80 -18.80
N TYR A 99 19.92 2.50 -19.00
CA TYR A 99 18.90 1.48 -18.92
C TYR A 99 18.32 1.32 -17.51
N VAL A 100 19.13 1.59 -16.46
CA VAL A 100 18.66 1.53 -15.05
C VAL A 100 17.63 2.64 -14.81
N TRP A 101 17.93 3.85 -15.27
CA TRP A 101 17.01 4.99 -15.14
C TRP A 101 15.76 4.87 -16.01
N SER A 102 15.91 4.27 -17.18
CA SER A 102 14.76 3.95 -18.04
C SER A 102 13.82 2.93 -17.35
N SER A 103 14.37 1.85 -16.83
CA SER A 103 13.62 0.85 -16.05
C SER A 103 13.00 1.45 -14.79
N TYR A 104 13.71 2.32 -14.10
CA TYR A 104 13.24 3.01 -12.90
C TYR A 104 12.01 3.88 -13.20
N ARG A 105 12.10 4.74 -14.22
CA ARG A 105 10.97 5.58 -14.64
C ARG A 105 9.78 4.75 -15.12
N TYR A 106 10.05 3.71 -15.90
CA TYR A 106 9.01 2.80 -16.39
C TYR A 106 8.28 2.11 -15.24
N THR A 107 9.02 1.57 -14.26
CA THR A 107 8.42 0.93 -13.08
C THR A 107 7.56 1.89 -12.27
N LEU A 108 8.05 3.12 -12.02
CA LEU A 108 7.29 4.15 -11.32
C LEU A 108 5.99 4.53 -12.06
N LEU A 109 6.07 4.72 -13.36
CA LEU A 109 4.91 5.07 -14.19
C LEU A 109 3.89 3.93 -14.22
N MET A 110 4.35 2.68 -14.40
CA MET A 110 3.47 1.52 -14.43
C MET A 110 2.79 1.27 -13.08
N ALA A 111 3.56 1.30 -11.97
CA ALA A 111 2.99 1.12 -10.63
C ALA A 111 2.08 2.29 -10.25
N GLY A 112 2.46 3.52 -10.58
CA GLY A 112 1.65 4.71 -10.34
C GLY A 112 0.33 4.70 -11.13
N SER A 113 0.39 4.37 -12.41
CA SER A 113 -0.80 4.25 -13.26
C SER A 113 -1.72 3.11 -12.79
N ALA A 114 -1.15 1.97 -12.41
CA ALA A 114 -1.90 0.85 -11.87
C ALA A 114 -2.62 1.22 -10.56
N ALA A 115 -1.92 1.89 -9.63
CA ALA A 115 -2.51 2.35 -8.37
C ALA A 115 -3.65 3.36 -8.60
N ALA A 116 -3.44 4.31 -9.52
CA ALA A 116 -4.45 5.31 -9.87
C ALA A 116 -5.68 4.66 -10.54
N LEU A 117 -5.47 3.83 -11.57
CA LEU A 117 -6.55 3.15 -12.29
C LEU A 117 -7.33 2.20 -11.39
N THR A 118 -6.63 1.38 -10.61
CA THR A 118 -7.29 0.46 -9.66
C THR A 118 -8.10 1.22 -8.63
N SER A 119 -7.57 2.31 -8.07
CA SER A 119 -8.28 3.13 -7.10
C SER A 119 -9.53 3.78 -7.70
N LEU A 120 -9.44 4.24 -8.96
CA LEU A 120 -10.54 4.86 -9.69
C LEU A 120 -11.64 3.84 -10.03
N ILE A 121 -11.26 2.63 -10.50
CA ILE A 121 -12.19 1.55 -10.84
C ILE A 121 -12.87 1.01 -9.58
N ALA A 122 -12.13 0.84 -8.48
CA ALA A 122 -12.65 0.34 -7.22
C ALA A 122 -13.60 1.33 -6.53
N PHE A 123 -13.40 2.64 -6.69
CA PHE A 123 -14.13 3.66 -5.94
C PHE A 123 -15.66 3.61 -6.11
N PRO A 124 -16.25 3.55 -7.33
CA PRO A 124 -17.70 3.48 -7.48
C PRO A 124 -18.29 2.19 -6.90
N ALA A 125 -17.60 1.06 -7.04
CA ALA A 125 -18.02 -0.20 -6.46
C ALA A 125 -17.96 -0.16 -4.92
N ALA A 126 -16.88 0.38 -4.34
CA ALA A 126 -16.74 0.57 -2.91
C ALA A 126 -17.79 1.55 -2.35
N LEU A 127 -18.10 2.62 -3.08
CA LEU A 127 -19.16 3.56 -2.71
C LEU A 127 -20.53 2.89 -2.67
N HIS A 128 -20.83 2.06 -3.67
CA HIS A 128 -22.08 1.29 -3.72
C HIS A 128 -22.16 0.32 -2.52
N LEU A 129 -21.10 -0.45 -2.26
CA LEU A 129 -21.04 -1.40 -1.15
C LEU A 129 -21.14 -0.71 0.22
N ALA A 130 -20.57 0.50 0.38
CA ALA A 130 -20.59 1.21 1.65
C ALA A 130 -21.94 1.84 1.97
N PHE A 131 -22.62 2.44 0.98
CA PHE A 131 -23.80 3.28 1.22
C PHE A 131 -25.13 2.70 0.73
N ARG A 132 -25.11 1.78 -0.24
CA ARG A 132 -26.31 1.27 -0.89
C ARG A 132 -26.65 -0.19 -0.56
N THR A 133 -25.71 -0.95 0.02
CA THR A 133 -25.93 -2.36 0.36
C THR A 133 -26.22 -2.54 1.84
N SER A 134 -26.91 -3.63 2.18
CA SER A 134 -27.10 -4.04 3.58
C SER A 134 -25.78 -4.52 4.19
N GLU A 135 -25.69 -4.50 5.52
CA GLU A 135 -24.48 -4.97 6.21
C GLU A 135 -24.16 -6.44 5.93
N ALA A 136 -25.18 -7.27 5.79
CA ALA A 136 -25.01 -8.68 5.44
C ALA A 136 -24.43 -8.82 4.03
N ALA A 137 -25.00 -8.14 3.02
CA ALA A 137 -24.52 -8.17 1.65
C ALA A 137 -23.09 -7.61 1.54
N ARG A 138 -22.76 -6.55 2.27
CA ARG A 138 -21.39 -6.00 2.33
C ARG A 138 -20.39 -6.99 2.92
N ARG A 139 -20.76 -7.69 4.01
CA ARG A 139 -19.91 -8.74 4.60
C ARG A 139 -19.64 -9.87 3.61
N TRP A 140 -20.68 -10.34 2.93
CA TRP A 140 -20.54 -11.37 1.89
C TRP A 140 -19.71 -10.90 0.71
N ALA A 141 -19.88 -9.67 0.26
CA ALA A 141 -19.05 -9.08 -0.80
C ALA A 141 -17.56 -9.03 -0.41
N ILE A 142 -17.24 -8.58 0.81
CA ILE A 142 -15.87 -8.58 1.32
C ILE A 142 -15.33 -10.02 1.41
N PHE A 143 -16.13 -10.97 1.90
CA PHE A 143 -15.74 -12.38 1.96
C PHE A 143 -15.39 -12.94 0.56
N LEU A 144 -16.23 -12.68 -0.44
CA LEU A 144 -15.98 -13.08 -1.83
C LEU A 144 -14.71 -12.43 -2.41
N LEU A 145 -14.44 -11.16 -2.06
CA LEU A 145 -13.22 -10.46 -2.50
C LEU A 145 -11.94 -11.03 -1.87
N ILE A 146 -12.04 -11.77 -0.78
CA ILE A 146 -10.89 -12.43 -0.14
C ILE A 146 -10.54 -13.74 -0.89
N ILE A 147 -11.49 -14.41 -1.53
CA ILE A 147 -11.27 -15.69 -2.24
C ILE A 147 -10.08 -15.64 -3.21
N PRO A 148 -9.91 -14.59 -4.04
CA PRO A 148 -8.75 -14.48 -4.94
C PRO A 148 -7.39 -14.57 -4.26
N PHE A 149 -7.27 -14.24 -2.97
CA PHE A 149 -6.00 -14.35 -2.25
C PHE A 149 -5.61 -15.79 -1.94
N PHE A 150 -6.57 -16.72 -1.92
CA PHE A 150 -6.32 -18.15 -1.71
C PHE A 150 -5.98 -18.87 -3.02
N THR A 151 -6.12 -18.22 -4.17
CA THR A 151 -5.72 -18.78 -5.46
C THR A 151 -4.30 -18.34 -5.81
N SER A 152 -3.53 -19.24 -6.43
CA SER A 152 -2.18 -18.91 -6.88
C SER A 152 -2.17 -17.72 -7.84
N TYR A 153 -1.35 -16.72 -7.54
CA TYR A 153 -1.19 -15.54 -8.40
C TYR A 153 -0.67 -15.91 -9.79
N LEU A 154 0.26 -16.87 -9.88
CA LEU A 154 0.77 -17.38 -11.16
C LEU A 154 -0.34 -17.97 -12.02
N VAL A 155 -1.16 -18.85 -11.46
CA VAL A 155 -2.26 -19.49 -12.20
C VAL A 155 -3.22 -18.42 -12.74
N ARG A 156 -3.54 -17.41 -11.94
CA ARG A 156 -4.37 -16.29 -12.33
C ARG A 156 -3.75 -15.48 -13.47
N THR A 157 -2.45 -15.23 -13.41
CA THR A 157 -1.72 -14.51 -14.46
C THR A 157 -1.71 -15.32 -15.77
N PHE A 158 -1.53 -16.66 -15.71
CA PHE A 158 -1.63 -17.50 -16.89
C PHE A 158 -3.04 -17.55 -17.49
N SER A 159 -4.09 -17.48 -16.66
CA SER A 159 -5.46 -17.35 -17.20
C SER A 159 -5.63 -16.09 -18.03
N TRP A 160 -5.08 -14.96 -17.54
CA TRP A 160 -5.09 -13.70 -18.30
C TRP A 160 -4.21 -13.75 -19.55
N TYR A 161 -3.10 -14.50 -19.52
CA TYR A 161 -2.28 -14.74 -20.70
C TYR A 161 -3.10 -15.34 -21.84
N VAL A 162 -3.89 -16.40 -21.54
CA VAL A 162 -4.76 -17.04 -22.54
C VAL A 162 -5.88 -16.09 -23.01
N ILE A 163 -6.47 -15.32 -22.10
CA ILE A 163 -7.55 -14.37 -22.41
C ILE A 163 -7.08 -13.23 -23.35
N LEU A 164 -5.86 -12.74 -23.12
CA LEU A 164 -5.28 -11.61 -23.88
C LEU A 164 -4.51 -12.04 -25.14
N ALA A 165 -4.37 -13.34 -25.38
CA ALA A 165 -3.69 -13.86 -26.58
C ALA A 165 -4.37 -13.36 -27.86
N GLU A 166 -3.63 -13.34 -28.98
CA GLU A 166 -4.17 -12.92 -30.28
C GLU A 166 -5.38 -13.76 -30.71
N SER A 167 -5.38 -15.05 -30.41
CA SER A 167 -6.51 -15.98 -30.58
C SER A 167 -7.39 -16.10 -29.32
N GLY A 168 -7.21 -15.21 -28.34
CA GLY A 168 -7.90 -15.26 -27.06
C GLY A 168 -9.33 -14.71 -27.10
N VAL A 169 -10.04 -14.91 -25.98
CA VAL A 169 -11.46 -14.56 -25.84
C VAL A 169 -11.73 -13.08 -26.09
N VAL A 170 -10.82 -12.18 -25.68
CA VAL A 170 -10.98 -10.73 -25.88
C VAL A 170 -10.93 -10.39 -27.37
N ASN A 171 -9.96 -10.91 -28.11
CA ASN A 171 -9.85 -10.67 -29.54
C ASN A 171 -10.98 -11.34 -30.33
N ALA A 172 -11.43 -12.54 -29.93
CA ALA A 172 -12.59 -13.18 -30.50
C ALA A 172 -13.85 -12.32 -30.34
N GLY A 173 -14.07 -11.73 -29.14
CA GLY A 173 -15.16 -10.80 -28.88
C GLY A 173 -15.06 -9.50 -29.67
N LEU A 174 -13.86 -8.92 -29.81
CA LEU A 174 -13.63 -7.73 -30.61
C LEU A 174 -13.85 -8.02 -32.13
N GLY A 175 -13.50 -9.22 -32.58
CA GLY A 175 -13.73 -9.67 -33.96
C GLY A 175 -15.19 -9.69 -34.36
N THR A 176 -16.13 -9.95 -33.41
CA THR A 176 -17.58 -9.92 -33.71
C THR A 176 -18.11 -8.53 -34.06
N ILE A 177 -17.43 -7.48 -33.60
CA ILE A 177 -17.77 -6.07 -33.89
C ILE A 177 -16.84 -5.44 -34.95
N GLY A 178 -16.05 -6.28 -35.65
CA GLY A 178 -15.16 -5.85 -36.72
C GLY A 178 -13.88 -5.14 -36.28
N LEU A 179 -13.49 -5.30 -34.99
CA LEU A 179 -12.28 -4.72 -34.40
C LEU A 179 -11.25 -5.83 -34.13
N GLY A 180 -9.99 -5.57 -34.49
CA GLY A 180 -8.87 -6.43 -34.16
C GLY A 180 -8.43 -7.39 -35.27
N PRO A 181 -7.51 -8.36 -35.01
CA PRO A 181 -6.94 -8.69 -33.69
C PRO A 181 -5.90 -7.64 -33.20
N TYR A 182 -5.93 -7.36 -31.90
CA TYR A 182 -4.96 -6.48 -31.23
C TYR A 182 -3.90 -7.30 -30.51
N THR A 183 -2.63 -6.92 -30.61
CA THR A 183 -1.54 -7.48 -29.81
C THR A 183 -1.59 -6.87 -28.41
N MET A 184 -2.21 -7.58 -27.44
CA MET A 184 -2.35 -7.12 -26.05
C MET A 184 -1.25 -7.69 -25.15
N LEU A 185 -0.71 -8.87 -25.49
CA LEU A 185 0.42 -9.49 -24.79
C LEU A 185 1.73 -8.81 -25.19
N ASN A 186 2.72 -8.93 -24.29
CA ASN A 186 4.05 -8.33 -24.46
C ASN A 186 4.01 -6.81 -24.62
N THR A 187 3.01 -6.18 -24.00
CA THR A 187 2.80 -4.72 -24.06
C THR A 187 2.66 -4.15 -22.64
N PRO A 188 2.84 -2.82 -22.48
CA PRO A 188 2.51 -2.13 -21.23
C PRO A 188 1.05 -2.32 -20.80
N PHE A 189 0.14 -2.49 -21.75
CA PHE A 189 -1.27 -2.78 -21.47
C PHE A 189 -1.45 -4.11 -20.76
N GLY A 190 -0.81 -5.18 -21.24
CA GLY A 190 -0.84 -6.49 -20.57
C GLY A 190 -0.30 -6.41 -19.14
N THR A 191 0.79 -5.68 -18.93
CA THR A 191 1.33 -5.41 -17.58
C THR A 191 0.31 -4.71 -16.68
N LEU A 192 -0.36 -3.66 -17.18
CA LEU A 192 -1.39 -2.93 -16.42
C LEU A 192 -2.58 -3.81 -16.05
N VAL A 193 -3.05 -4.64 -16.97
CA VAL A 193 -4.13 -5.61 -16.69
C VAL A 193 -3.72 -6.55 -15.55
N GLY A 194 -2.50 -7.07 -15.59
CA GLY A 194 -1.97 -7.92 -14.52
C GLY A 194 -1.88 -7.21 -13.17
N TYR A 195 -1.42 -5.96 -13.16
CA TYR A 195 -1.36 -5.15 -11.94
C TYR A 195 -2.74 -4.82 -11.37
N ILE A 196 -3.70 -4.47 -12.22
CA ILE A 196 -5.08 -4.22 -11.79
C ILE A 196 -5.68 -5.49 -11.21
N MET A 197 -5.52 -6.64 -11.87
CA MET A 197 -6.00 -7.93 -11.40
C MET A 197 -5.41 -8.30 -10.02
N LEU A 198 -4.13 -7.98 -9.78
CA LEU A 198 -3.47 -8.22 -8.50
C LEU A 198 -4.02 -7.31 -7.39
N THR A 199 -4.18 -6.02 -7.68
CA THR A 199 -4.40 -4.99 -6.66
C THR A 199 -5.88 -4.69 -6.40
N LEU A 200 -6.77 -4.92 -7.39
CA LEU A 200 -8.17 -4.52 -7.33
C LEU A 200 -8.95 -5.11 -6.15
N PRO A 201 -8.85 -6.41 -5.81
CA PRO A 201 -9.59 -6.94 -4.67
C PRO A 201 -9.19 -6.27 -3.35
N LEU A 202 -7.89 -6.05 -3.13
CA LEU A 202 -7.39 -5.41 -1.92
C LEU A 202 -7.84 -3.96 -1.81
N VAL A 203 -7.71 -3.20 -2.90
CA VAL A 203 -8.11 -1.79 -2.94
C VAL A 203 -9.60 -1.66 -2.71
N LEU A 204 -10.41 -2.53 -3.31
CA LEU A 204 -11.86 -2.51 -3.14
C LEU A 204 -12.26 -2.81 -1.68
N ILE A 205 -11.60 -3.77 -1.02
CA ILE A 205 -11.82 -4.06 0.41
C ILE A 205 -11.45 -2.82 1.26
N LEU A 206 -10.25 -2.27 1.08
CA LEU A 206 -9.76 -1.14 1.87
C LEU A 206 -10.64 0.11 1.69
N GLN A 207 -11.04 0.41 0.45
CA GLN A 207 -11.91 1.53 0.16
C GLN A 207 -13.32 1.30 0.74
N THR A 208 -13.87 0.08 0.62
CA THR A 208 -15.20 -0.26 1.17
C THR A 208 -15.22 -0.10 2.68
N VAL A 209 -14.21 -0.62 3.38
CA VAL A 209 -14.10 -0.49 4.85
C VAL A 209 -13.95 0.98 5.25
N THR A 210 -13.12 1.73 4.52
CA THR A 210 -12.92 3.16 4.77
C THR A 210 -14.21 3.96 4.61
N LEU A 211 -14.93 3.74 3.51
CA LEU A 211 -16.18 4.43 3.20
C LEU A 211 -17.33 4.04 4.14
N ALA A 212 -17.37 2.77 4.56
CA ALA A 212 -18.37 2.27 5.50
C ALA A 212 -18.24 2.86 6.91
N ASN A 213 -17.04 3.32 7.29
CA ASN A 213 -16.77 3.98 8.57
C ASN A 213 -17.11 5.48 8.60
N ILE A 214 -17.60 6.05 7.50
CA ILE A 214 -18.05 7.44 7.46
C ILE A 214 -19.40 7.53 8.16
N ASP A 215 -19.54 8.53 9.04
CA ASP A 215 -20.81 8.79 9.71
C ASP A 215 -21.90 9.19 8.70
N ARG A 216 -22.95 8.40 8.66
CA ARG A 216 -24.08 8.62 7.76
C ARG A 216 -24.83 9.92 8.05
N SER A 217 -24.76 10.43 9.28
CA SER A 217 -25.36 11.71 9.68
C SER A 217 -24.80 12.88 8.88
N LEU A 218 -23.48 12.86 8.57
CA LEU A 218 -22.84 13.88 7.74
C LEU A 218 -23.39 13.91 6.31
N VAL A 219 -23.62 12.72 5.75
CA VAL A 219 -24.20 12.58 4.41
C VAL A 219 -25.66 13.04 4.39
N GLN A 220 -26.43 12.71 5.43
CA GLN A 220 -27.83 13.15 5.57
C GLN A 220 -27.93 14.67 5.76
N ALA A 221 -27.10 15.25 6.63
CA ALA A 221 -27.06 16.70 6.84
C ALA A 221 -26.77 17.45 5.54
N ALA A 222 -25.79 16.98 4.75
CA ALA A 222 -25.47 17.59 3.45
C ALA A 222 -26.65 17.51 2.46
N ARG A 223 -27.40 16.40 2.46
CA ARG A 223 -28.59 16.25 1.63
C ARG A 223 -29.73 17.14 2.08
N ASN A 224 -29.94 17.28 3.38
CA ASN A 224 -30.97 18.18 3.95
C ASN A 224 -30.68 19.64 3.61
N LEU A 225 -29.39 20.00 3.43
CA LEU A 225 -28.96 21.32 2.93
C LEU A 225 -29.08 21.48 1.41
N GLY A 226 -29.73 20.55 0.70
CA GLY A 226 -29.94 20.62 -0.75
C GLY A 226 -28.73 20.25 -1.61
N CYS A 227 -27.69 19.62 -1.04
CA CYS A 227 -26.54 19.19 -1.83
C CYS A 227 -26.90 18.03 -2.75
N GLY A 228 -26.64 18.19 -4.05
CA GLY A 228 -26.78 17.12 -5.03
C GLY A 228 -25.80 15.97 -4.81
N PRO A 229 -26.03 14.78 -5.41
CA PRO A 229 -25.25 13.56 -5.15
C PRO A 229 -23.74 13.72 -5.42
N TRP A 230 -23.37 14.36 -6.48
CA TRP A 230 -21.97 14.64 -6.82
C TRP A 230 -21.29 15.55 -5.79
N ARG A 231 -22.00 16.59 -5.35
CA ARG A 231 -21.48 17.53 -4.34
C ARG A 231 -21.26 16.82 -3.00
N VAL A 232 -22.13 15.90 -2.62
CA VAL A 232 -21.97 15.06 -1.41
C VAL A 232 -20.73 14.19 -1.52
N ILE A 233 -20.48 13.57 -2.69
CA ILE A 233 -19.28 12.72 -2.90
C ILE A 233 -18.01 13.55 -2.77
N PHE A 234 -17.89 14.66 -3.51
CA PHE A 234 -16.63 15.43 -3.56
C PHE A 234 -16.41 16.33 -2.36
N ALA A 235 -17.47 16.89 -1.75
CA ALA A 235 -17.35 17.82 -0.64
C ALA A 235 -17.39 17.16 0.74
N VAL A 236 -18.03 15.98 0.88
CA VAL A 236 -18.23 15.33 2.18
C VAL A 236 -17.51 13.99 2.23
N ILE A 237 -17.83 13.05 1.31
CA ILE A 237 -17.35 11.66 1.38
C ILE A 237 -15.84 11.61 1.11
N LEU A 238 -15.38 12.18 0.01
CA LEU A 238 -13.98 12.11 -0.42
C LEU A 238 -13.02 12.77 0.59
N PRO A 239 -13.30 13.94 1.16
CA PRO A 239 -12.45 14.54 2.20
C PRO A 239 -12.46 13.74 3.51
N SER A 240 -13.61 13.16 3.88
CA SER A 240 -13.74 12.33 5.09
C SER A 240 -13.01 10.99 4.97
N ALA A 241 -13.00 10.39 3.78
CA ALA A 241 -12.32 9.13 3.47
C ALA A 241 -10.86 9.29 3.07
N LYS A 242 -10.35 10.52 2.92
CA LYS A 242 -9.04 10.85 2.33
C LYS A 242 -7.93 9.93 2.81
N THR A 243 -7.78 9.76 4.11
CA THR A 243 -6.69 8.96 4.72
C THR A 243 -6.75 7.51 4.27
N GLY A 244 -7.93 6.88 4.32
CA GLY A 244 -8.06 5.49 3.92
C GLY A 244 -7.93 5.28 2.40
N LEU A 245 -8.39 6.24 1.59
CA LEU A 245 -8.21 6.18 0.13
C LEU A 245 -6.74 6.31 -0.27
N ILE A 246 -5.97 7.19 0.37
CA ILE A 246 -4.52 7.31 0.15
C ILE A 246 -3.82 6.01 0.56
N VAL A 247 -4.19 5.43 1.71
CA VAL A 247 -3.62 4.15 2.16
C VAL A 247 -3.94 3.03 1.18
N ALA A 248 -5.17 2.94 0.67
CA ALA A 248 -5.55 1.94 -0.33
C ALA A 248 -4.74 2.09 -1.63
N ALA A 249 -4.55 3.32 -2.12
CA ALA A 249 -3.74 3.60 -3.29
C ALA A 249 -2.24 3.29 -3.05
N LEU A 250 -1.73 3.57 -1.84
CA LEU A 250 -0.37 3.22 -1.46
C LEU A 250 -0.14 1.70 -1.48
N PHE A 251 -1.08 0.91 -0.96
CA PHE A 251 -0.98 -0.55 -1.02
C PHE A 251 -0.98 -1.07 -2.45
N ALA A 252 -1.85 -0.51 -3.32
CA ALA A 252 -1.83 -0.84 -4.74
C ALA A 252 -0.48 -0.53 -5.38
N PHE A 253 0.09 0.64 -5.08
CA PHE A 253 1.40 1.03 -5.58
C PHE A 253 2.51 0.09 -5.12
N ILE A 254 2.57 -0.24 -3.82
CA ILE A 254 3.60 -1.13 -3.24
C ILE A 254 3.55 -2.51 -3.90
N LEU A 255 2.36 -3.08 -4.06
CA LEU A 255 2.19 -4.39 -4.69
C LEU A 255 2.61 -4.37 -6.17
N ALA A 256 2.16 -3.37 -6.94
CA ALA A 256 2.50 -3.24 -8.35
C ALA A 256 4.00 -2.92 -8.57
N PHE A 257 4.60 -2.10 -7.70
CA PHE A 257 6.02 -1.70 -7.81
C PHE A 257 6.97 -2.87 -7.55
N GLY A 258 6.59 -3.78 -6.65
CA GLY A 258 7.38 -4.97 -6.32
C GLY A 258 7.09 -6.20 -7.19
N ASP A 259 6.07 -6.15 -8.03
CA ASP A 259 5.68 -7.31 -8.84
C ASP A 259 6.58 -7.51 -10.06
N PHE A 260 7.00 -8.75 -10.29
CA PHE A 260 7.72 -9.16 -11.48
C PHE A 260 6.89 -10.09 -12.38
N VAL A 261 5.84 -10.69 -11.86
CA VAL A 261 5.08 -11.75 -12.54
C VAL A 261 4.28 -11.18 -13.71
N ALA A 262 3.50 -10.12 -13.48
CA ALA A 262 2.72 -9.51 -14.54
C ALA A 262 3.59 -8.92 -15.66
N PRO A 263 4.66 -8.13 -15.38
CA PRO A 263 5.51 -7.64 -16.45
C PRO A 263 6.28 -8.75 -17.17
N TYR A 264 6.61 -9.84 -16.49
CA TYR A 264 7.33 -10.96 -17.13
C TYR A 264 6.42 -11.74 -18.08
N TYR A 265 5.23 -12.17 -17.63
CA TYR A 265 4.35 -13.02 -18.42
C TYR A 265 3.40 -12.29 -19.35
N LEU A 266 2.87 -11.14 -18.94
CA LEU A 266 1.90 -10.37 -19.74
C LEU A 266 2.56 -9.21 -20.48
N GLY A 267 3.61 -8.63 -19.90
CA GLY A 267 4.32 -7.47 -20.46
C GLY A 267 5.51 -7.80 -21.35
N GLY A 268 5.94 -9.07 -21.41
CA GLY A 268 7.08 -9.49 -22.23
C GLY A 268 8.42 -8.91 -21.80
N SER A 269 8.52 -8.32 -20.62
CA SER A 269 9.76 -7.77 -20.05
C SER A 269 10.42 -6.64 -20.87
N LYS A 270 9.68 -5.97 -21.72
CA LYS A 270 10.21 -4.87 -22.59
C LYS A 270 9.31 -3.64 -22.53
N PRO A 271 9.79 -2.51 -21.97
CA PRO A 271 11.05 -2.34 -21.23
C PRO A 271 11.01 -3.10 -19.86
N PRO A 272 12.18 -3.55 -19.35
CA PRO A 272 12.22 -4.30 -18.09
C PRO A 272 11.84 -3.40 -16.91
N THR A 273 11.06 -3.94 -15.97
CA THR A 273 10.82 -3.31 -14.67
C THR A 273 12.01 -3.54 -13.74
N LEU A 274 12.11 -2.78 -12.64
CA LEU A 274 13.19 -2.97 -11.66
C LEU A 274 13.24 -4.39 -11.09
N PRO A 275 12.13 -5.04 -10.70
CA PRO A 275 12.15 -6.44 -10.28
C PRO A 275 12.71 -7.39 -11.36
N ILE A 276 12.36 -7.18 -12.62
CA ILE A 276 12.92 -7.97 -13.74
C ILE A 276 14.41 -7.70 -13.88
N LEU A 277 14.83 -6.44 -13.78
CA LEU A 277 16.24 -6.06 -13.84
C LEU A 277 17.08 -6.74 -12.73
N ILE A 278 16.52 -6.91 -11.54
CA ILE A 278 17.16 -7.68 -10.46
C ILE A 278 17.37 -9.13 -10.89
N ILE A 279 16.33 -9.78 -11.43
CA ILE A 279 16.39 -11.16 -11.89
C ILE A 279 17.41 -11.32 -13.02
N ASP A 280 17.38 -10.44 -14.01
CA ASP A 280 18.29 -10.49 -15.17
C ASP A 280 19.75 -10.27 -14.74
N THR A 281 19.98 -9.33 -13.81
CA THR A 281 21.32 -9.06 -13.28
C THR A 281 21.87 -10.25 -12.48
N THR A 282 21.02 -10.96 -11.74
CA THR A 282 21.44 -12.15 -10.99
C THR A 282 21.70 -13.34 -11.89
N LYS A 283 20.88 -13.55 -12.92
CA LYS A 283 21.05 -14.64 -13.91
C LYS A 283 22.23 -14.40 -14.84
N SER A 284 22.46 -13.16 -15.25
CA SER A 284 23.53 -12.76 -16.17
C SER A 284 24.86 -12.61 -15.44
N GLY A 285 25.57 -13.72 -15.27
CA GLY A 285 26.90 -13.73 -14.69
C GLY A 285 26.98 -13.63 -13.17
N GLN A 286 25.90 -14.02 -12.47
CA GLN A 286 25.81 -14.07 -10.99
C GLN A 286 26.21 -12.76 -10.28
N GLN A 287 25.81 -11.62 -10.86
CA GLN A 287 26.15 -10.28 -10.37
C GLN A 287 25.25 -9.85 -9.20
N TRP A 288 25.16 -10.70 -8.16
CA TRP A 288 24.37 -10.45 -6.95
C TRP A 288 24.56 -9.06 -6.33
N PRO A 289 25.82 -8.54 -6.20
CA PRO A 289 26.02 -7.22 -5.63
C PRO A 289 25.40 -6.09 -6.46
N ARG A 290 25.38 -6.21 -7.79
CA ARG A 290 24.71 -5.21 -8.65
C ARG A 290 23.19 -5.30 -8.56
N ALA A 291 22.64 -6.52 -8.47
CA ALA A 291 21.22 -6.71 -8.21
C ALA A 291 20.82 -6.12 -6.85
N ALA A 292 21.68 -6.27 -5.83
CA ALA A 292 21.48 -5.66 -4.53
C ALA A 292 21.43 -4.12 -4.58
N VAL A 293 22.21 -3.45 -5.42
CA VAL A 293 22.11 -1.99 -5.64
C VAL A 293 20.70 -1.62 -6.12
N VAL A 294 20.17 -2.33 -7.12
CA VAL A 294 18.80 -2.07 -7.63
C VAL A 294 17.76 -2.32 -6.56
N ALA A 295 17.90 -3.40 -5.78
CA ALA A 295 16.99 -3.71 -4.69
C ALA A 295 17.00 -2.63 -3.58
N VAL A 296 18.18 -2.10 -3.22
CA VAL A 296 18.30 -0.98 -2.28
C VAL A 296 17.64 0.28 -2.85
N MET A 297 17.83 0.59 -4.14
CA MET A 297 17.13 1.71 -4.79
C MET A 297 15.61 1.55 -4.72
N MET A 298 15.09 0.35 -4.98
CA MET A 298 13.66 0.05 -4.84
C MET A 298 13.18 0.27 -3.40
N MET A 299 13.91 -0.25 -2.43
CA MET A 299 13.58 -0.12 -1.01
C MET A 299 13.52 1.35 -0.59
N VAL A 300 14.53 2.15 -0.92
CA VAL A 300 14.57 3.60 -0.61
C VAL A 300 13.38 4.31 -1.26
N THR A 301 13.07 3.99 -2.52
CA THR A 301 11.93 4.58 -3.23
C THR A 301 10.62 4.27 -2.54
N LEU A 302 10.38 3.01 -2.14
CA LEU A 302 9.18 2.61 -1.41
C LEU A 302 9.06 3.34 -0.07
N PHE A 303 10.15 3.47 0.70
CA PHE A 303 10.15 4.24 1.95
C PHE A 303 9.80 5.72 1.74
N VAL A 304 10.39 6.35 0.72
CA VAL A 304 10.10 7.76 0.41
C VAL A 304 8.64 7.95 0.01
N ILE A 305 8.11 7.08 -0.86
CA ILE A 305 6.72 7.15 -1.31
C ILE A 305 5.76 6.85 -0.17
N ALA A 306 6.03 5.82 0.65
CA ALA A 306 5.21 5.49 1.81
C ALA A 306 5.19 6.64 2.83
N PHE A 307 6.36 7.20 3.15
CA PHE A 307 6.45 8.34 4.05
C PHE A 307 5.69 9.55 3.51
N THR A 308 5.87 9.88 2.23
CA THR A 308 5.16 10.99 1.59
C THR A 308 3.65 10.77 1.60
N ALA A 309 3.19 9.56 1.28
CA ALA A 309 1.77 9.20 1.31
C ALA A 309 1.18 9.32 2.72
N ILE A 310 1.90 8.87 3.75
CA ILE A 310 1.49 9.01 5.16
C ILE A 310 1.39 10.48 5.54
N VAL A 311 2.41 11.29 5.24
CA VAL A 311 2.40 12.73 5.52
C VAL A 311 1.20 13.41 4.83
N LEU A 312 0.93 13.09 3.55
CA LEU A 312 -0.21 13.62 2.81
C LEU A 312 -1.56 13.16 3.39
N ALA A 313 -1.64 11.90 3.85
CA ALA A 313 -2.84 11.33 4.46
C ALA A 313 -3.19 12.04 5.76
N TYR A 314 -2.20 12.31 6.61
CA TYR A 314 -2.40 12.93 7.94
C TYR A 314 -2.27 14.46 7.94
N ARG A 315 -1.81 15.07 6.86
CA ARG A 315 -1.75 16.53 6.75
C ARG A 315 -3.16 17.11 6.88
N ARG A 316 -3.45 17.69 8.06
CA ARG A 316 -4.67 18.48 8.29
C ARG A 316 -4.63 19.66 7.34
N ARG A 317 -5.64 19.84 6.51
CA ARG A 317 -5.90 21.15 5.94
C ARG A 317 -6.16 22.05 7.15
N ALA A 318 -5.23 22.97 7.44
CA ALA A 318 -5.54 24.11 8.28
C ALA A 318 -6.75 24.76 7.61
N SER A 319 -7.93 24.61 8.21
CA SER A 319 -9.13 25.29 7.76
C SER A 319 -8.87 26.78 7.98
N ARG A 320 -8.78 27.50 6.90
CA ARG A 320 -9.08 28.93 6.93
C ARG A 320 -10.57 29.13 7.02
#